data_44da87cd63e5e74c25f60ec6036d3316
#
_entry.id   44da87cd63e5e74c25f60ec6036d3316
#
_cell.length_a   1.000
_cell.length_b   1.000
_cell.length_c   1.000
_cell.angle_alpha   90.00
_cell.angle_beta   90.00
_cell.angle_gamma   90.00
#
_symmetry.space_group_name_H-M   'P 1'
#
loop_
_entity.id
_entity.type
_entity.pdbx_description
1 polymer ?
#
loop_
_entity_poly.entity_id
_entity_poly.type
_entity_poly.pdbx_seq_one_letter_code
_entity_poly.pdbx_strand_id
1 'polypeptide(L)'
;MIKNILTNLKIEQLNAMQEAAIDTWKEGKDLILLSPTGSGKTLAYLLPLLQSLKPDAKGVQAIVLVPSRELALQIDQVFKSMNTPFKAVSCYGGRPAMEEHRTIKGVQPSVVIGTPGRMNDHLSKQNIDAETVTTLVIDEFDKCLEFGFQEEMATVIGQLPRLKRRFLLSATDAEEIPQFTGLNKTIKLNFLNTEEQTVQRLHLYKVLSPGKDKLETLYKLLCTLGSRSTLVFCNHRESVERVGKYLQSKKFQCGIFHGGMEQDDRERSLYKFLSLIHISEPTRQA
;
A
#
# COMPACT_ATOMS: atom_id res chain seq x y z
N MET A 1 -11.71 -20.61 0.74
CA MET A 1 -11.49 -19.18 0.46
C MET A 1 -10.06 -18.92 0.00
N ILE A 2 -8.99 -19.21 0.77
CA ILE A 2 -7.59 -18.90 0.39
C ILE A 2 -7.21 -19.46 -0.99
N LYS A 3 -7.49 -20.73 -1.29
CA LYS A 3 -7.17 -21.32 -2.61
C LYS A 3 -7.75 -20.51 -3.77
N ASN A 4 -9.00 -20.07 -3.67
CA ASN A 4 -9.64 -19.27 -4.72
C ASN A 4 -8.96 -17.89 -4.86
N ILE A 5 -8.58 -17.28 -3.74
CA ILE A 5 -7.85 -16.00 -3.74
C ILE A 5 -6.50 -16.15 -4.44
N LEU A 6 -5.73 -17.19 -4.11
CA LEU A 6 -4.43 -17.44 -4.76
C LEU A 6 -4.59 -17.65 -6.27
N THR A 7 -5.59 -18.41 -6.69
CA THR A 7 -5.92 -18.58 -8.11
C THR A 7 -6.24 -17.25 -8.80
N ASN A 8 -7.09 -16.42 -8.18
CA ASN A 8 -7.46 -15.11 -8.72
C ASN A 8 -6.25 -14.17 -8.85
N LEU A 9 -5.32 -14.24 -7.91
CA LEU A 9 -4.09 -13.45 -7.90
C LEU A 9 -2.95 -14.09 -8.71
N LYS A 10 -3.16 -15.26 -9.31
CA LYS A 10 -2.15 -16.04 -10.05
C LYS A 10 -0.90 -16.35 -9.19
N ILE A 11 -1.12 -16.67 -7.92
CA ILE A 11 -0.08 -17.04 -6.96
C ILE A 11 -0.15 -18.55 -6.75
N GLU A 12 0.96 -19.24 -6.95
CA GLU A 12 1.01 -20.70 -6.83
C GLU A 12 0.96 -21.15 -5.36
N GLN A 13 1.73 -20.48 -4.49
CA GLN A 13 1.83 -20.83 -3.08
C GLN A 13 2.13 -19.61 -2.21
N LEU A 14 1.77 -19.71 -0.94
CA LEU A 14 2.15 -18.72 0.07
C LEU A 14 3.65 -18.87 0.39
N ASN A 15 4.28 -17.76 0.77
CA ASN A 15 5.62 -17.80 1.33
C ASN A 15 5.57 -18.03 2.85
N ALA A 16 6.73 -18.37 3.44
CA ALA A 16 6.85 -18.70 4.86
C ALA A 16 6.34 -17.57 5.79
N MET A 17 6.55 -16.31 5.42
CA MET A 17 6.05 -15.15 6.16
C MET A 17 4.52 -15.08 6.16
N GLN A 18 3.89 -15.32 5.03
CA GLN A 18 2.43 -15.29 4.88
C GLN A 18 1.77 -16.44 5.65
N GLU A 19 2.36 -17.63 5.60
CA GLU A 19 1.90 -18.79 6.38
C GLU A 19 2.02 -18.53 7.88
N ALA A 20 3.19 -18.06 8.34
CA ALA A 20 3.42 -17.72 9.75
C ALA A 20 2.44 -16.64 10.24
N ALA A 21 2.14 -15.63 9.42
CA ALA A 21 1.18 -14.57 9.77
C ALA A 21 -0.24 -15.14 9.93
N ILE A 22 -0.68 -16.03 9.03
CA ILE A 22 -1.99 -16.69 9.10
C ILE A 22 -2.09 -17.55 10.36
N ASP A 23 -1.06 -18.33 10.67
CA ASP A 23 -1.10 -19.24 11.83
C ASP A 23 -1.07 -18.46 13.14
N THR A 24 -0.20 -17.45 13.26
CA THR A 24 -0.16 -16.56 14.42
C THR A 24 -1.49 -15.82 14.63
N TRP A 25 -2.14 -15.39 13.55
CA TRP A 25 -3.43 -14.72 13.65
C TRP A 25 -4.52 -15.61 14.30
N LYS A 26 -4.51 -16.90 14.08
CA LYS A 26 -5.43 -17.86 14.69
C LYS A 26 -5.31 -17.94 16.21
N GLU A 27 -4.14 -17.61 16.77
CA GLU A 27 -3.93 -17.61 18.22
C GLU A 27 -4.68 -16.50 18.96
N GLY A 28 -5.27 -15.55 18.26
CA GLY A 28 -6.05 -14.48 18.90
C GLY A 28 -5.20 -13.35 19.52
N LYS A 29 -3.91 -13.24 19.16
CA LYS A 29 -2.97 -12.25 19.68
C LYS A 29 -2.77 -11.10 18.70
N ASP A 30 -2.28 -9.96 19.20
CA ASP A 30 -1.81 -8.89 18.34
C ASP A 30 -0.52 -9.30 17.63
N LEU A 31 -0.29 -8.81 16.42
CA LEU A 31 0.82 -9.22 15.58
C LEU A 31 1.64 -8.03 15.11
N ILE A 32 2.96 -8.16 15.23
CA ILE A 32 3.93 -7.29 14.58
C ILE A 32 4.67 -8.11 13.55
N LEU A 33 4.65 -7.65 12.30
CA LEU A 33 5.35 -8.28 11.21
C LEU A 33 6.43 -7.37 10.65
N LEU A 34 7.66 -7.78 10.78
CA LEU A 34 8.82 -7.09 10.23
C LEU A 34 9.26 -7.83 8.96
N SER A 35 9.28 -7.13 7.83
CA SER A 35 9.67 -7.71 6.55
C SER A 35 10.01 -6.64 5.53
N PRO A 36 10.97 -6.85 4.61
CA PRO A 36 11.33 -5.90 3.59
C PRO A 36 10.16 -5.47 2.69
N THR A 37 10.30 -4.33 2.03
CA THR A 37 9.33 -3.91 1.00
C THR A 37 9.34 -4.92 -0.17
N GLY A 38 8.16 -5.21 -0.72
CA GLY A 38 8.01 -6.16 -1.83
C GLY A 38 8.01 -7.65 -1.42
N SER A 39 8.05 -7.98 -0.14
CA SER A 39 8.00 -9.36 0.38
C SER A 39 6.61 -10.01 0.34
N GLY A 40 5.55 -9.26 0.00
CA GLY A 40 4.17 -9.73 0.01
C GLY A 40 3.43 -9.50 1.32
N LYS A 41 3.84 -8.51 2.13
CA LYS A 41 3.17 -8.11 3.40
C LYS A 41 1.66 -7.91 3.26
N THR A 42 1.22 -7.33 2.15
CA THR A 42 -0.21 -7.06 1.91
C THR A 42 -1.05 -8.33 2.00
N LEU A 43 -0.60 -9.44 1.42
CA LEU A 43 -1.28 -10.71 1.53
C LEU A 43 -1.16 -11.32 2.93
N ALA A 44 -0.03 -11.12 3.60
CA ALA A 44 0.22 -11.66 4.94
C ALA A 44 -0.82 -11.17 5.96
N TYR A 45 -1.38 -9.97 5.80
CA TYR A 45 -2.45 -9.49 6.67
C TYR A 45 -3.85 -9.58 6.05
N LEU A 46 -4.01 -9.37 4.73
CA LEU A 46 -5.34 -9.43 4.12
C LEU A 46 -5.95 -10.84 4.19
N LEU A 47 -5.15 -11.89 4.03
CA LEU A 47 -5.65 -13.27 4.08
C LEU A 47 -6.24 -13.63 5.46
N PRO A 48 -5.52 -13.48 6.58
CA PRO A 48 -6.09 -13.75 7.89
C PRO A 48 -7.19 -12.74 8.28
N LEU A 49 -7.09 -11.49 7.85
CA LEU A 49 -8.15 -10.51 8.02
C LEU A 49 -9.46 -10.99 7.40
N LEU A 50 -9.44 -11.37 6.12
CA LEU A 50 -10.61 -11.88 5.40
C LEU A 50 -11.24 -13.12 6.05
N GLN A 51 -10.41 -13.99 6.64
CA GLN A 51 -10.89 -15.16 7.39
C GLN A 51 -11.62 -14.78 8.68
N SER A 52 -11.29 -13.63 9.27
CA SER A 52 -11.90 -13.15 10.52
C SER A 52 -13.18 -12.33 10.31
N LEU A 53 -13.44 -11.87 9.08
CA LEU A 53 -14.64 -11.11 8.75
C LEU A 53 -15.89 -12.01 8.78
N LYS A 54 -16.98 -11.45 9.23
CA LYS A 54 -18.30 -12.11 9.30
C LYS A 54 -19.16 -11.60 8.14
N PRO A 55 -19.63 -12.47 7.24
CA PRO A 55 -20.44 -12.05 6.08
C PRO A 55 -21.73 -11.33 6.45
N ASP A 56 -22.36 -11.76 7.54
CA ASP A 56 -23.66 -11.22 7.98
C ASP A 56 -23.56 -10.01 8.89
N ALA A 57 -22.35 -9.60 9.27
CA ALA A 57 -22.14 -8.42 10.10
C ALA A 57 -22.34 -7.14 9.29
N LYS A 58 -23.14 -6.23 9.83
CA LYS A 58 -23.33 -4.90 9.26
C LYS A 58 -22.20 -3.95 9.71
N GLY A 59 -21.81 -3.04 8.81
CA GLY A 59 -20.83 -2.02 9.09
C GLY A 59 -19.37 -2.45 8.85
N VAL A 60 -18.48 -1.54 9.14
CA VAL A 60 -17.03 -1.71 8.94
C VAL A 60 -16.45 -2.56 10.06
N GLN A 61 -15.91 -3.72 9.73
CA GLN A 61 -15.34 -4.65 10.73
C GLN A 61 -13.84 -4.44 10.92
N ALA A 62 -13.16 -3.89 9.90
CA ALA A 62 -11.73 -3.65 9.95
C ALA A 62 -11.33 -2.33 9.28
N ILE A 63 -10.32 -1.70 9.86
CA ILE A 63 -9.65 -0.51 9.31
C ILE A 63 -8.21 -0.87 8.98
N VAL A 64 -7.73 -0.44 7.82
CA VAL A 64 -6.33 -0.53 7.38
C VAL A 64 -5.80 0.88 7.25
N LEU A 65 -4.87 1.27 8.12
CA LEU A 65 -4.16 2.56 8.06
C LEU A 65 -2.90 2.42 7.22
N VAL A 66 -2.65 3.41 6.38
CA VAL A 66 -1.49 3.49 5.48
C VAL A 66 -0.95 4.91 5.42
N PRO A 67 0.38 5.10 5.20
CA PRO A 67 0.98 6.43 5.21
C PRO A 67 0.67 7.27 3.97
N SER A 68 0.19 6.66 2.88
CA SER A 68 -0.02 7.36 1.62
C SER A 68 -1.30 6.95 0.90
N ARG A 69 -1.78 7.85 0.05
CA ARG A 69 -2.96 7.65 -0.81
C ARG A 69 -2.70 6.55 -1.83
N GLU A 70 -1.50 6.55 -2.38
CA GLU A 70 -1.05 5.59 -3.40
C GLU A 70 -1.07 4.16 -2.84
N LEU A 71 -0.60 3.99 -1.59
CA LEU A 71 -0.65 2.68 -0.93
C LEU A 71 -2.09 2.27 -0.63
N ALA A 72 -2.97 3.20 -0.22
CA ALA A 72 -4.39 2.89 -0.03
C ALA A 72 -5.04 2.36 -1.31
N LEU A 73 -4.78 3.00 -2.44
CA LEU A 73 -5.27 2.58 -3.76
C LEU A 73 -4.70 1.23 -4.18
N GLN A 74 -3.42 1.00 -3.95
CA GLN A 74 -2.77 -0.27 -4.26
C GLN A 74 -3.37 -1.44 -3.48
N ILE A 75 -3.59 -1.25 -2.17
CA ILE A 75 -4.20 -2.27 -1.32
C ILE A 75 -5.66 -2.52 -1.72
N ASP A 76 -6.43 -1.47 -2.02
CA ASP A 76 -7.81 -1.60 -2.50
C ASP A 76 -7.88 -2.40 -3.81
N GLN A 77 -6.95 -2.16 -4.72
CA GLN A 77 -6.85 -2.90 -5.98
C GLN A 77 -6.52 -4.39 -5.72
N VAL A 78 -5.57 -4.68 -4.84
CA VAL A 78 -5.26 -6.06 -4.43
C VAL A 78 -6.48 -6.71 -3.80
N PHE A 79 -7.16 -6.03 -2.88
CA PHE A 79 -8.37 -6.53 -2.22
C PHE A 79 -9.48 -6.89 -3.24
N LYS A 80 -9.75 -6.01 -4.20
CA LYS A 80 -10.70 -6.27 -5.28
C LYS A 80 -10.30 -7.44 -6.16
N SER A 81 -9.00 -7.57 -6.47
CA SER A 81 -8.48 -8.69 -7.27
C SER A 81 -8.59 -10.04 -6.58
N MET A 82 -8.72 -10.06 -5.25
CA MET A 82 -8.98 -11.30 -4.50
C MET A 82 -10.36 -11.88 -4.79
N ASN A 83 -11.30 -11.08 -5.30
CA ASN A 83 -12.66 -11.47 -5.68
C ASN A 83 -13.40 -12.26 -4.57
N THR A 84 -13.54 -11.62 -3.42
CA THR A 84 -14.23 -12.16 -2.24
C THR A 84 -15.63 -11.54 -2.10
N PRO A 85 -16.54 -12.11 -1.30
CA PRO A 85 -17.85 -11.51 -1.04
C PRO A 85 -17.77 -10.21 -0.22
N PHE A 86 -16.64 -9.93 0.41
CA PHE A 86 -16.42 -8.72 1.19
C PHE A 86 -16.09 -7.54 0.30
N LYS A 87 -16.46 -6.35 0.73
CA LYS A 87 -16.18 -5.09 0.04
C LYS A 87 -15.21 -4.24 0.82
N ALA A 88 -14.34 -3.54 0.12
CA ALA A 88 -13.48 -2.51 0.68
C ALA A 88 -13.75 -1.15 0.02
N VAL A 89 -13.47 -0.08 0.76
CA VAL A 89 -13.46 1.29 0.27
C VAL A 89 -12.18 1.96 0.72
N SER A 90 -11.52 2.68 -0.20
CA SER A 90 -10.35 3.50 0.12
C SER A 90 -10.76 4.94 0.41
N CYS A 91 -10.22 5.49 1.53
CA CYS A 91 -10.48 6.84 2.03
C CYS A 91 -9.16 7.58 2.26
N TYR A 92 -8.92 8.66 1.50
CA TYR A 92 -7.67 9.41 1.57
C TYR A 92 -7.88 10.89 1.20
N GLY A 93 -7.01 11.76 1.69
CA GLY A 93 -7.11 13.20 1.42
C GLY A 93 -6.97 13.54 -0.08
N GLY A 94 -7.44 14.72 -0.50
CA GLY A 94 -7.40 15.20 -1.88
C GLY A 94 -8.71 15.04 -2.66
N ARG A 95 -9.69 14.33 -2.08
CA ARG A 95 -11.07 14.27 -2.56
C ARG A 95 -12.02 14.87 -1.53
N PRO A 96 -13.20 15.36 -1.95
CA PRO A 96 -14.22 15.81 -1.01
C PRO A 96 -14.66 14.66 -0.07
N ALA A 97 -14.59 14.88 1.25
CA ALA A 97 -14.98 13.85 2.22
C ALA A 97 -16.44 13.40 2.07
N MET A 98 -17.30 14.25 1.52
CA MET A 98 -18.71 13.94 1.26
C MET A 98 -18.87 12.85 0.19
N GLU A 99 -17.98 12.78 -0.81
CA GLU A 99 -18.02 11.73 -1.84
C GLU A 99 -17.63 10.39 -1.26
N GLU A 100 -16.62 10.36 -0.42
CA GLU A 100 -16.22 9.14 0.32
C GLU A 100 -17.34 8.68 1.26
N HIS A 101 -17.99 9.61 1.97
CA HIS A 101 -19.13 9.29 2.81
C HIS A 101 -20.28 8.63 2.00
N ARG A 102 -20.62 9.20 0.85
CA ARG A 102 -21.64 8.59 -0.04
C ARG A 102 -21.22 7.22 -0.52
N THR A 103 -19.94 7.03 -0.83
CA THR A 103 -19.38 5.74 -1.25
C THR A 103 -19.46 4.72 -0.13
N ILE A 104 -19.05 5.05 1.10
CA ILE A 104 -19.14 4.18 2.27
C ILE A 104 -20.60 3.76 2.49
N LYS A 105 -21.52 4.72 2.47
CA LYS A 105 -22.97 4.47 2.66
C LYS A 105 -23.57 3.58 1.57
N GLY A 106 -23.16 3.79 0.30
CA GLY A 106 -23.70 3.03 -0.84
C GLY A 106 -23.10 1.63 -0.95
N VAL A 107 -21.80 1.49 -0.70
CA VAL A 107 -21.06 0.21 -0.82
C VAL A 107 -21.27 -0.68 0.41
N GLN A 108 -21.43 -0.10 1.60
CA GLN A 108 -21.47 -0.78 2.89
C GLN A 108 -20.26 -1.73 3.06
N PRO A 109 -19.02 -1.20 3.08
CA PRO A 109 -17.83 -2.02 3.09
C PRO A 109 -17.63 -2.72 4.43
N SER A 110 -17.04 -3.93 4.39
CA SER A 110 -16.54 -4.63 5.59
C SER A 110 -15.16 -4.11 6.01
N VAL A 111 -14.41 -3.53 5.09
CA VAL A 111 -13.06 -3.01 5.32
C VAL A 111 -12.94 -1.59 4.76
N VAL A 112 -12.34 -0.68 5.52
CA VAL A 112 -11.96 0.65 5.03
C VAL A 112 -10.44 0.78 5.09
N ILE A 113 -9.85 1.22 3.98
CA ILE A 113 -8.41 1.40 3.82
C ILE A 113 -8.16 2.89 3.70
N GLY A 114 -7.26 3.47 4.50
CA GLY A 114 -7.08 4.92 4.39
C GLY A 114 -5.91 5.51 5.15
N THR A 115 -5.68 6.80 4.92
CA THR A 115 -4.66 7.55 5.65
C THR A 115 -5.18 7.96 7.03
N PRO A 116 -4.30 8.06 8.06
CA PRO A 116 -4.72 8.31 9.44
C PRO A 116 -5.61 9.55 9.61
N GLY A 117 -5.22 10.69 9.04
CA GLY A 117 -6.01 11.92 9.15
C GLY A 117 -7.40 11.81 8.51
N ARG A 118 -7.54 11.12 7.36
CA ARG A 118 -8.85 10.92 6.72
C ARG A 118 -9.71 9.93 7.49
N MET A 119 -9.11 8.90 8.06
CA MET A 119 -9.83 7.95 8.89
C MET A 119 -10.38 8.61 10.15
N ASN A 120 -9.56 9.46 10.79
CA ASN A 120 -9.98 10.27 11.93
C ASN A 120 -11.20 11.16 11.59
N ASP A 121 -11.18 11.83 10.42
CA ASP A 121 -12.32 12.65 9.96
C ASP A 121 -13.61 11.82 9.79
N HIS A 122 -13.53 10.62 9.19
CA HIS A 122 -14.70 9.75 9.02
C HIS A 122 -15.26 9.20 10.34
N LEU A 123 -14.39 8.82 11.26
CA LEU A 123 -14.81 8.35 12.60
C LEU A 123 -15.43 9.49 13.40
N SER A 124 -14.79 10.65 13.46
CA SER A 124 -15.28 11.82 14.19
C SER A 124 -16.63 12.33 13.67
N LYS A 125 -16.88 12.19 12.36
CA LYS A 125 -18.15 12.53 11.72
C LYS A 125 -19.18 11.41 11.71
N GLN A 126 -18.87 10.29 12.37
CA GLN A 126 -19.74 9.09 12.42
C GLN A 126 -20.12 8.54 11.04
N ASN A 127 -19.28 8.75 10.02
CA ASN A 127 -19.44 8.15 8.70
C ASN A 127 -19.09 6.65 8.73
N ILE A 128 -18.31 6.24 9.72
CA ILE A 128 -17.98 4.86 10.08
C ILE A 128 -18.43 4.66 11.53
N ASP A 129 -19.23 3.63 11.76
CA ASP A 129 -19.63 3.24 13.10
C ASP A 129 -18.45 2.56 13.80
N ALA A 130 -17.83 3.25 14.74
CA ALA A 130 -16.68 2.78 15.50
C ALA A 130 -16.98 1.53 16.34
N GLU A 131 -18.24 1.32 16.75
CA GLU A 131 -18.68 0.14 17.52
C GLU A 131 -18.62 -1.16 16.73
N THR A 132 -18.58 -1.10 15.41
CA THR A 132 -18.51 -2.29 14.55
C THR A 132 -17.08 -2.73 14.25
N VAL A 133 -16.09 -1.84 14.47
CA VAL A 133 -14.68 -2.08 14.14
C VAL A 133 -14.02 -2.92 15.23
N THR A 134 -13.56 -4.10 14.87
CA THR A 134 -12.90 -5.05 15.78
C THR A 134 -11.43 -5.30 15.46
N THR A 135 -10.99 -4.90 14.28
CA THR A 135 -9.65 -5.18 13.77
C THR A 135 -9.03 -3.91 13.18
N LEU A 136 -7.79 -3.66 13.54
CA LEU A 136 -6.96 -2.58 13.00
C LEU A 136 -5.67 -3.16 12.39
N VAL A 137 -5.36 -2.76 11.18
CA VAL A 137 -4.08 -3.01 10.54
C VAL A 137 -3.39 -1.66 10.33
N ILE A 138 -2.10 -1.57 10.59
CA ILE A 138 -1.27 -0.41 10.24
C ILE A 138 -0.14 -0.92 9.36
N ASP A 139 -0.23 -0.65 8.07
CA ASP A 139 0.80 -1.01 7.10
C ASP A 139 1.81 0.13 6.95
N GLU A 140 3.09 -0.21 6.76
CA GLU A 140 4.20 0.73 6.77
C GLU A 140 4.19 1.61 8.03
N PHE A 141 4.07 0.98 9.20
CA PHE A 141 3.99 1.67 10.49
C PHE A 141 5.18 2.61 10.74
N ASP A 142 6.40 2.20 10.37
CA ASP A 142 7.60 3.01 10.41
C ASP A 142 7.44 4.31 9.59
N LYS A 143 6.85 4.22 8.40
CA LYS A 143 6.58 5.39 7.56
C LYS A 143 5.46 6.27 8.12
N CYS A 144 4.44 5.68 8.73
CA CYS A 144 3.41 6.46 9.43
C CYS A 144 4.02 7.32 10.54
N LEU A 145 4.98 6.79 11.30
CA LEU A 145 5.70 7.54 12.33
C LEU A 145 6.63 8.60 11.73
N GLU A 146 7.41 8.24 10.70
CA GLU A 146 8.33 9.15 9.99
C GLU A 146 7.61 10.37 9.40
N PHE A 147 6.39 10.19 8.90
CA PHE A 147 5.56 11.27 8.36
C PHE A 147 4.81 12.07 9.41
N GLY A 148 4.96 11.73 10.68
CA GLY A 148 4.37 12.46 11.80
C GLY A 148 2.90 12.14 12.09
N PHE A 149 2.38 11.00 11.63
CA PHE A 149 0.98 10.59 11.86
C PHE A 149 0.72 9.96 13.22
N GLN A 150 1.61 10.16 14.19
CA GLN A 150 1.49 9.53 15.51
C GLN A 150 0.20 9.96 16.23
N GLU A 151 -0.10 11.25 16.24
CA GLU A 151 -1.28 11.81 16.94
C GLU A 151 -2.58 11.35 16.27
N GLU A 152 -2.62 11.36 14.94
CA GLU A 152 -3.79 10.90 14.18
C GLU A 152 -4.06 9.42 14.40
N MET A 153 -3.02 8.59 14.40
CA MET A 153 -3.15 7.15 14.69
C MET A 153 -3.64 6.92 16.11
N ALA A 154 -3.09 7.65 17.10
CA ALA A 154 -3.53 7.57 18.49
C ALA A 154 -5.01 7.95 18.62
N THR A 155 -5.43 9.02 17.93
CA THR A 155 -6.83 9.48 17.92
C THR A 155 -7.75 8.43 17.28
N VAL A 156 -7.37 7.84 16.15
CA VAL A 156 -8.14 6.76 15.52
C VAL A 156 -8.30 5.58 16.47
N ILE A 157 -7.21 5.12 17.11
CA ILE A 157 -7.26 3.98 18.03
C ILE A 157 -8.14 4.28 19.24
N GLY A 158 -8.04 5.48 19.79
CA GLY A 158 -8.85 5.93 20.93
C GLY A 158 -10.36 5.99 20.63
N GLN A 159 -10.74 6.14 19.36
CA GLN A 159 -12.15 6.15 18.92
C GLN A 159 -12.73 4.75 18.69
N LEU A 160 -11.94 3.66 18.80
CA LEU A 160 -12.36 2.29 18.50
C LEU A 160 -12.60 1.46 19.78
N PRO A 161 -13.77 1.57 20.44
CA PRO A 161 -13.99 0.98 21.76
C PRO A 161 -14.03 -0.56 21.73
N ARG A 162 -14.31 -1.16 20.57
CA ARG A 162 -14.40 -2.61 20.41
C ARG A 162 -13.22 -3.24 19.71
N LEU A 163 -12.10 -2.52 19.61
CA LEU A 163 -10.90 -3.01 18.97
C LEU A 163 -10.31 -4.20 19.75
N LYS A 164 -10.27 -5.36 19.08
CA LYS A 164 -9.80 -6.63 19.68
C LYS A 164 -8.45 -7.06 19.15
N ARG A 165 -8.14 -6.71 17.91
CA ARG A 165 -6.99 -7.23 17.17
C ARG A 165 -6.25 -6.11 16.47
N ARG A 166 -4.94 -6.15 16.56
CA ARG A 166 -4.03 -5.21 15.90
C ARG A 166 -2.98 -5.96 15.11
N PHE A 167 -2.69 -5.47 13.93
CA PHE A 167 -1.64 -5.99 13.08
C PHE A 167 -0.77 -4.83 12.61
N LEU A 168 0.45 -4.74 13.08
CA LEU A 168 1.43 -3.73 12.69
C LEU A 168 2.45 -4.33 11.73
N LEU A 169 2.65 -3.67 10.58
CA LEU A 169 3.63 -4.08 9.58
C LEU A 169 4.67 -2.99 9.41
N SER A 170 5.95 -3.38 9.39
CA SER A 170 7.06 -2.44 9.23
C SER A 170 8.16 -3.05 8.36
N ALA A 171 8.88 -2.20 7.64
CA ALA A 171 10.09 -2.57 6.92
C ALA A 171 11.37 -2.41 7.77
N THR A 172 11.24 -1.78 8.92
CA THR A 172 12.33 -1.58 9.89
C THR A 172 11.90 -2.05 11.27
N ASP A 173 12.86 -2.47 12.07
CA ASP A 173 12.62 -2.80 13.48
C ASP A 173 12.73 -1.51 14.31
N ALA A 174 11.62 -1.00 14.80
CA ALA A 174 11.61 0.12 15.73
C ALA A 174 12.12 -0.36 17.10
N GLU A 175 13.03 0.41 17.71
CA GLU A 175 13.56 0.10 19.04
C GLU A 175 12.44 0.02 20.08
N GLU A 176 11.46 0.90 19.98
CA GLU A 176 10.27 0.91 20.84
C GLU A 176 8.99 1.12 20.02
N ILE A 177 7.96 0.38 20.36
CA ILE A 177 6.63 0.60 19.81
C ILE A 177 5.87 1.53 20.73
N PRO A 178 5.38 2.68 20.22
CA PRO A 178 4.68 3.65 21.03
C PRO A 178 3.47 3.06 21.77
N GLN A 179 3.31 3.45 23.03
CA GLN A 179 2.25 2.93 23.91
C GLN A 179 0.83 3.19 23.38
N PHE A 180 0.62 4.24 22.58
CA PHE A 180 -0.70 4.55 22.01
C PHE A 180 -1.26 3.43 21.13
N THR A 181 -0.40 2.54 20.59
CA THR A 181 -0.85 1.41 19.77
C THR A 181 -1.73 0.44 20.55
N GLY A 182 -1.62 0.43 21.89
CA GLY A 182 -2.41 -0.41 22.77
C GLY A 182 -2.25 -1.91 22.52
N LEU A 183 -1.10 -2.32 21.98
CA LEU A 183 -0.79 -3.75 21.73
C LEU A 183 -0.86 -4.56 23.00
N ASN A 184 -1.48 -5.74 22.92
CA ASN A 184 -1.61 -6.66 24.04
C ASN A 184 -1.34 -8.10 23.59
N LYS A 185 -0.63 -8.88 24.41
CA LYS A 185 -0.25 -10.28 24.10
C LYS A 185 0.32 -10.43 22.69
N THR A 186 1.28 -9.60 22.35
CA THR A 186 1.81 -9.43 21.00
C THR A 186 2.80 -10.53 20.63
N ILE A 187 2.69 -11.03 19.41
CA ILE A 187 3.71 -11.86 18.77
C ILE A 187 4.45 -11.02 17.74
N LYS A 188 5.78 -11.07 17.76
CA LYS A 188 6.64 -10.39 16.78
C LYS A 188 7.23 -11.42 15.84
N LEU A 189 6.86 -11.35 14.57
CA LEU A 189 7.44 -12.11 13.47
C LEU A 189 8.48 -11.26 12.76
N ASN A 190 9.73 -11.71 12.73
CA ASN A 190 10.84 -10.98 12.10
C ASN A 190 11.38 -11.74 10.88
N PHE A 191 11.16 -11.16 9.70
CA PHE A 191 11.62 -11.65 8.40
C PHE A 191 12.57 -10.65 7.71
N LEU A 192 13.18 -9.72 8.46
CA LEU A 192 14.13 -8.75 7.90
C LEU A 192 15.42 -9.38 7.41
N ASN A 193 15.90 -10.43 8.10
CA ASN A 193 17.19 -11.08 7.85
C ASN A 193 17.14 -12.21 6.83
N THR A 194 16.07 -12.37 6.07
CA THR A 194 16.02 -13.30 4.93
C THR A 194 16.82 -12.72 3.76
N GLU A 195 18.11 -12.50 3.98
CA GLU A 195 19.03 -11.80 3.05
C GLU A 195 19.21 -12.49 1.69
N GLU A 196 18.88 -13.75 1.55
CA GLU A 196 19.22 -14.52 0.35
C GLU A 196 18.37 -14.18 -0.91
N GLN A 197 17.24 -13.52 -0.77
CA GLN A 197 16.35 -13.35 -1.92
C GLN A 197 16.32 -11.95 -2.55
N THR A 198 16.69 -10.89 -1.83
CA THR A 198 16.53 -9.51 -2.32
C THR A 198 17.76 -9.03 -3.08
N VAL A 199 18.97 -9.42 -2.66
CA VAL A 199 20.22 -8.94 -3.25
C VAL A 199 20.47 -9.54 -4.65
N GLN A 200 20.02 -10.75 -4.93
CA GLN A 200 20.22 -11.40 -6.24
C GLN A 200 19.38 -10.84 -7.39
N ARG A 201 18.37 -9.98 -7.11
CA ARG A 201 17.48 -9.41 -8.14
C ARG A 201 17.78 -7.97 -8.49
N LEU A 202 18.64 -7.28 -7.74
CA LEU A 202 18.98 -5.88 -7.97
C LEU A 202 20.39 -5.77 -8.57
N HIS A 203 20.46 -5.31 -9.82
CA HIS A 203 21.71 -4.99 -10.48
C HIS A 203 21.92 -3.48 -10.45
N LEU A 204 23.00 -3.01 -9.85
CA LEU A 204 23.35 -1.60 -9.75
C LEU A 204 24.35 -1.23 -10.85
N TYR A 205 24.01 -0.20 -11.63
CA TYR A 205 24.87 0.34 -12.67
C TYR A 205 25.12 1.84 -12.43
N LYS A 206 26.34 2.29 -12.69
CA LYS A 206 26.68 3.69 -12.67
C LYS A 206 26.91 4.18 -14.11
N VAL A 207 26.18 5.23 -14.52
CA VAL A 207 26.34 5.89 -15.79
C VAL A 207 27.03 7.23 -15.57
N LEU A 208 28.18 7.44 -16.23
CA LEU A 208 28.92 8.69 -16.16
C LEU A 208 28.37 9.66 -17.20
N SER A 209 28.08 10.89 -16.77
CA SER A 209 27.70 11.99 -17.67
C SER A 209 28.89 12.91 -17.88
N PRO A 210 29.26 13.25 -19.13
CA PRO A 210 30.40 14.14 -19.41
C PRO A 210 30.13 15.59 -18.99
N GLY A 211 28.85 15.98 -18.86
CA GLY A 211 28.43 17.33 -18.48
C GLY A 211 27.66 17.41 -17.18
N LYS A 212 27.52 18.64 -16.64
CA LYS A 212 26.66 18.89 -15.46
C LYS A 212 25.18 18.62 -15.74
N ASP A 213 24.74 18.88 -16.97
CA ASP A 213 23.38 18.57 -17.40
C ASP A 213 23.30 17.12 -17.89
N LYS A 214 22.48 16.34 -17.19
CA LYS A 214 22.35 14.90 -17.41
C LYS A 214 21.22 14.53 -18.39
N LEU A 215 20.48 15.50 -18.93
CA LEU A 215 19.29 15.25 -19.76
C LEU A 215 19.63 14.42 -21.00
N GLU A 216 20.69 14.78 -21.72
CA GLU A 216 21.11 14.07 -22.92
C GLU A 216 21.63 12.66 -22.61
N THR A 217 22.37 12.53 -21.51
CA THR A 217 22.83 11.20 -21.02
C THR A 217 21.65 10.32 -20.65
N LEU A 218 20.64 10.86 -19.96
CA LEU A 218 19.41 10.15 -19.65
C LEU A 218 18.66 9.73 -20.92
N TYR A 219 18.54 10.62 -21.89
CA TYR A 219 17.90 10.31 -23.17
C TYR A 219 18.59 9.14 -23.90
N LYS A 220 19.91 9.18 -24.02
CA LYS A 220 20.71 8.10 -24.63
C LYS A 220 20.55 6.79 -23.87
N LEU A 221 20.54 6.83 -22.53
CA LEU A 221 20.30 5.65 -21.70
C LEU A 221 18.92 5.05 -21.96
N LEU A 222 17.87 5.88 -21.99
CA LEU A 222 16.52 5.40 -22.30
C LEU A 222 16.40 4.82 -23.70
N CYS A 223 17.06 5.40 -24.70
CA CYS A 223 17.13 4.81 -26.04
C CYS A 223 17.80 3.43 -26.02
N THR A 224 18.84 3.24 -25.21
CA THR A 224 19.53 1.94 -25.05
C THR A 224 18.67 0.91 -24.33
N LEU A 225 17.88 1.33 -23.35
CA LEU A 225 16.97 0.45 -22.62
C LEU A 225 15.77 -0.01 -23.46
N GLY A 226 15.44 0.73 -24.52
CA GLY A 226 14.36 0.40 -25.46
C GLY A 226 12.98 0.46 -24.82
N SER A 227 12.15 -0.56 -25.04
CA SER A 227 10.76 -0.64 -24.55
C SER A 227 10.61 -1.07 -23.09
N ARG A 228 11.68 -1.11 -22.31
CA ARG A 228 11.61 -1.52 -20.91
C ARG A 228 10.86 -0.49 -20.06
N SER A 229 9.97 -0.95 -19.18
CA SER A 229 9.33 -0.10 -18.20
C SER A 229 10.38 0.54 -17.30
N THR A 230 10.44 1.87 -17.29
CA THR A 230 11.50 2.62 -16.62
C THR A 230 10.92 3.69 -15.72
N LEU A 231 11.43 3.79 -14.48
CA LEU A 231 11.15 4.90 -13.55
C LEU A 231 12.38 5.78 -13.42
N VAL A 232 12.19 7.09 -13.57
CA VAL A 232 13.25 8.09 -13.39
C VAL A 232 12.93 8.91 -12.15
N PHE A 233 13.76 8.80 -11.12
CA PHE A 233 13.61 9.57 -9.89
C PHE A 233 14.43 10.87 -9.96
N CYS A 234 13.81 11.97 -9.53
CA CYS A 234 14.45 13.27 -9.41
C CYS A 234 14.24 13.83 -8.00
N ASN A 235 15.22 14.59 -7.50
CA ASN A 235 15.18 15.14 -6.13
C ASN A 235 14.16 16.29 -5.96
N HIS A 236 13.84 17.02 -7.04
CA HIS A 236 13.00 18.21 -6.99
C HIS A 236 11.88 18.14 -8.04
N ARG A 237 10.70 18.74 -7.71
CA ARG A 237 9.54 18.81 -8.61
C ARG A 237 9.89 19.45 -9.95
N GLU A 238 10.60 20.57 -9.92
CA GLU A 238 11.04 21.27 -11.12
C GLU A 238 11.94 20.40 -12.02
N SER A 239 12.76 19.54 -11.42
CA SER A 239 13.58 18.58 -12.15
C SER A 239 12.72 17.52 -12.84
N VAL A 240 11.66 17.04 -12.17
CA VAL A 240 10.70 16.08 -12.77
C VAL A 240 10.02 16.71 -13.99
N GLU A 241 9.51 17.94 -13.85
CA GLU A 241 8.88 18.65 -14.96
C GLU A 241 9.85 18.92 -16.11
N ARG A 242 11.07 19.38 -15.80
CA ARG A 242 12.12 19.63 -16.79
C ARG A 242 12.48 18.36 -17.57
N VAL A 243 12.70 17.25 -16.87
CA VAL A 243 12.98 15.94 -17.48
C VAL A 243 11.80 15.48 -18.35
N GLY A 244 10.58 15.57 -17.83
CA GLY A 244 9.38 15.17 -18.57
C GLY A 244 9.19 15.96 -19.85
N LYS A 245 9.26 17.31 -19.79
CA LYS A 245 9.17 18.18 -20.96
C LYS A 245 10.27 17.89 -21.99
N TYR A 246 11.49 17.65 -21.53
CA TYR A 246 12.61 17.31 -22.42
C TYR A 246 12.37 15.97 -23.15
N LEU A 247 11.96 14.92 -22.43
CA LEU A 247 11.66 13.63 -23.01
C LEU A 247 10.49 13.69 -23.99
N GLN A 248 9.42 14.43 -23.65
CA GLN A 248 8.28 14.66 -24.54
C GLN A 248 8.68 15.39 -25.83
N SER A 249 9.59 16.40 -25.74
CA SER A 249 10.14 17.07 -26.93
C SER A 249 10.93 16.14 -27.84
N LYS A 250 11.48 15.06 -27.29
CA LYS A 250 12.15 13.97 -28.03
C LYS A 250 11.18 12.85 -28.44
N LYS A 251 9.85 13.08 -28.34
CA LYS A 251 8.80 12.13 -28.69
C LYS A 251 8.76 10.85 -27.82
N PHE A 252 9.34 10.88 -26.62
CA PHE A 252 9.13 9.83 -25.64
C PHE A 252 7.75 9.96 -25.00
N GLN A 253 7.02 8.85 -24.93
CA GLN A 253 5.79 8.78 -24.15
C GLN A 253 6.18 8.56 -22.67
N CYS A 254 6.07 9.59 -21.85
CA CYS A 254 6.33 9.51 -20.42
C CYS A 254 5.24 10.22 -19.61
N GLY A 255 4.88 9.64 -18.48
CA GLY A 255 4.09 10.29 -17.44
C GLY A 255 4.98 11.10 -16.49
N ILE A 256 4.44 12.17 -15.94
CA ILE A 256 5.06 12.98 -14.88
C ILE A 256 4.29 12.70 -13.60
N PHE A 257 5.01 12.55 -12.47
CA PHE A 257 4.40 12.32 -11.17
C PHE A 257 5.20 13.04 -10.07
N HIS A 258 4.55 13.95 -9.34
CA HIS A 258 5.14 14.65 -8.20
C HIS A 258 4.05 15.23 -7.27
N GLY A 259 4.43 15.59 -6.05
CA GLY A 259 3.51 16.06 -5.02
C GLY A 259 2.81 17.41 -5.28
N GLY A 260 3.22 18.16 -6.30
CA GLY A 260 2.57 19.42 -6.69
C GLY A 260 1.48 19.28 -7.75
N MET A 261 1.21 18.05 -8.22
CA MET A 261 0.13 17.78 -9.17
C MET A 261 -1.21 17.66 -8.45
N GLU A 262 -2.30 17.97 -9.16
CA GLU A 262 -3.66 17.67 -8.72
C GLU A 262 -3.84 16.15 -8.54
N GLN A 263 -4.74 15.77 -7.61
CA GLN A 263 -4.89 14.36 -7.24
C GLN A 263 -5.31 13.48 -8.43
N ASP A 264 -6.23 13.95 -9.25
CA ASP A 264 -6.72 13.21 -10.43
C ASP A 264 -5.61 12.95 -11.46
N ASP A 265 -4.72 13.92 -11.65
CA ASP A 265 -3.60 13.78 -12.58
C ASP A 265 -2.54 12.81 -12.02
N ARG A 266 -2.33 12.80 -10.70
CA ARG A 266 -1.46 11.84 -10.03
C ARG A 266 -2.01 10.42 -10.21
N GLU A 267 -3.30 10.21 -9.96
CA GLU A 267 -3.95 8.91 -10.11
C GLU A 267 -3.90 8.43 -11.57
N ARG A 268 -4.16 9.31 -12.53
CA ARG A 268 -4.04 8.98 -13.96
C ARG A 268 -2.62 8.58 -14.36
N SER A 269 -1.61 9.29 -13.86
CA SER A 269 -0.20 8.99 -14.17
C SER A 269 0.21 7.65 -13.57
N LEU A 270 -0.18 7.38 -12.34
CA LEU A 270 0.07 6.09 -11.67
C LEU A 270 -0.66 4.94 -12.38
N TYR A 271 -1.93 5.13 -12.69
CA TYR A 271 -2.73 4.12 -13.39
C TYR A 271 -2.14 3.77 -14.77
N LYS A 272 -1.75 4.77 -15.55
CA LYS A 272 -1.08 4.54 -16.85
C LYS A 272 0.20 3.74 -16.69
N PHE A 273 1.03 4.07 -15.69
CA PHE A 273 2.27 3.34 -15.44
C PHE A 273 1.99 1.88 -15.06
N LEU A 274 1.08 1.64 -14.13
CA LEU A 274 0.73 0.29 -13.69
C LEU A 274 0.07 -0.53 -14.80
N SER A 275 -0.78 0.07 -15.65
CA SER A 275 -1.41 -0.62 -16.78
C SER A 275 -0.40 -1.00 -17.87
N LEU A 276 0.63 -0.20 -18.10
CA LEU A 276 1.70 -0.51 -19.04
C LEU A 276 2.58 -1.69 -18.58
N ILE A 277 2.74 -1.88 -17.26
CA ILE A 277 3.46 -3.04 -16.72
C ILE A 277 2.69 -4.34 -17.03
N HIS A 278 1.37 -4.32 -17.03
CA HIS A 278 0.54 -5.50 -17.38
C HIS A 278 0.49 -5.80 -18.89
N ILE A 279 0.74 -4.81 -19.74
CA ILE A 279 0.71 -4.97 -21.22
C ILE A 279 2.06 -5.48 -21.76
N SER A 280 3.14 -5.38 -21.01
CA SER A 280 4.48 -5.75 -21.44
C SER A 280 4.86 -7.22 -21.22
N GLU A 281 3.95 -8.09 -20.82
CA GLU A 281 4.17 -9.53 -20.96
C GLU A 281 3.98 -9.92 -22.44
N PRO A 282 5.04 -10.35 -23.14
CA PRO A 282 4.88 -10.85 -24.50
C PRO A 282 4.07 -12.15 -24.43
N THR A 283 2.86 -12.13 -24.96
CA THR A 283 2.19 -13.35 -25.40
C THR A 283 3.16 -14.05 -26.34
N ARG A 284 3.88 -15.05 -25.85
CA ARG A 284 4.55 -16.02 -26.70
C ARG A 284 3.45 -16.77 -27.45
N GLN A 285 3.11 -16.29 -28.63
CA GLN A 285 2.50 -17.16 -29.61
C GLN A 285 3.58 -18.14 -30.08
N ALA A 286 3.28 -19.40 -29.80
CA ALA A 286 4.05 -20.53 -30.35
C ALA A 286 3.98 -20.56 -31.90
#